data_fb8d767670a27d5a6411e6f805e670fb
#
_entry.id   fb8d767670a27d5a6411e6f805e670fb
#
_cell.length_a   1.000
_cell.length_b   1.000
_cell.length_c   1.000
_cell.angle_alpha   90.00
_cell.angle_beta   90.00
_cell.angle_gamma   90.00
#
_symmetry.space_group_name_H-M   'P 1'
#
loop_
_entity.id
_entity.type
_entity.pdbx_description
1 polymer ?
#
loop_
_entity_poly.entity_id
_entity_poly.type
_entity_poly.pdbx_seq_one_letter_code
_entity_poly.pdbx_strand_id
1 'polypeptide(L)'
;GLYYKALVDGLVKIPNIPLVFRNKVRKLHKDLGQKKFYKKLLKIDPILINQIKSTDAQRSIRAYEVKMFTKKSILKWYESTKSDFKKKDFYKIIIDFPRQKLIERINARSIQMLEKGAISEVKNFLKLKISKDKSISKAIGVYEIKEYLNKLAVKDQIAGKISIKTRQYAKRQVTWARGHMAGWK
;
A
#
# COMPACT_ATOMS: atom_id res chain seq x y z
N GLY A 1 -3.43 -7.86 -4.98
CA GLY A 1 -2.22 -7.71 -5.75
C GLY A 1 -1.00 -8.27 -5.05
N LEU A 2 -0.45 -7.54 -4.08
CA LEU A 2 0.83 -7.92 -3.44
C LEU A 2 0.80 -9.28 -2.74
N TYR A 3 -0.32 -9.65 -2.15
CA TYR A 3 -0.50 -10.96 -1.50
C TYR A 3 -0.41 -12.11 -2.51
N TYR A 4 -1.01 -11.97 -3.69
CA TYR A 4 -0.89 -12.99 -4.75
C TYR A 4 0.56 -13.14 -5.23
N LYS A 5 1.27 -12.01 -5.38
CA LYS A 5 2.70 -12.07 -5.72
C LYS A 5 3.50 -12.76 -4.62
N ALA A 6 3.26 -12.45 -3.36
CA ALA A 6 3.91 -13.09 -2.23
C ALA A 6 3.64 -14.60 -2.18
N LEU A 7 2.42 -15.03 -2.51
CA LEU A 7 2.05 -16.45 -2.56
C LEU A 7 2.74 -17.19 -3.72
N VAL A 8 2.72 -16.58 -4.93
CA VAL A 8 3.23 -17.23 -6.15
C VAL A 8 4.75 -17.16 -6.25
N ASP A 9 5.34 -16.01 -5.90
CA ASP A 9 6.78 -15.74 -6.07
C ASP A 9 7.57 -15.94 -4.76
N GLY A 10 6.86 -16.04 -3.64
CA GLY A 10 7.44 -16.11 -2.31
C GLY A 10 7.63 -14.75 -1.62
N LEU A 11 7.97 -14.81 -0.35
CA LEU A 11 8.33 -13.64 0.45
C LEU A 11 9.84 -13.64 0.71
N VAL A 12 10.45 -12.49 0.50
CA VAL A 12 11.87 -12.32 0.80
C VAL A 12 12.12 -12.43 2.31
N LYS A 13 13.03 -13.29 2.71
CA LYS A 13 13.41 -13.55 4.12
C LYS A 13 14.54 -12.60 4.57
N ILE A 14 14.28 -11.28 4.56
CA ILE A 14 15.21 -10.29 5.12
C ILE A 14 15.18 -10.41 6.65
N PRO A 15 16.34 -10.41 7.34
CA PRO A 15 16.41 -10.40 8.79
C PRO A 15 15.57 -9.29 9.42
N ASN A 16 15.05 -9.55 10.62
CA ASN A 16 14.28 -8.53 11.33
C ASN A 16 15.17 -7.35 11.71
N ILE A 17 14.85 -6.18 11.20
CA ILE A 17 15.59 -4.95 11.48
C ILE A 17 14.97 -4.28 12.72
N PRO A 18 15.73 -4.09 13.81
CA PRO A 18 15.21 -3.51 15.04
C PRO A 18 14.57 -2.14 14.82
N LEU A 19 13.47 -1.89 15.55
CA LEU A 19 12.70 -0.66 15.42
C LEU A 19 13.55 0.60 15.71
N VAL A 20 14.46 0.50 16.66
CA VAL A 20 15.42 1.58 17.00
C VAL A 20 16.25 1.97 15.78
N PHE A 21 16.78 0.98 15.04
CA PHE A 21 17.55 1.24 13.82
C PHE A 21 16.67 1.85 12.73
N ARG A 22 15.46 1.32 12.52
CA ARG A 22 14.50 1.87 11.55
C ARG A 22 14.13 3.32 11.87
N ASN A 23 13.94 3.66 13.13
CA ASN A 23 13.64 5.02 13.56
C ASN A 23 14.81 5.98 13.31
N LYS A 24 16.06 5.53 13.51
CA LYS A 24 17.26 6.31 13.16
C LYS A 24 17.31 6.63 11.66
N VAL A 25 17.04 5.63 10.80
CA VAL A 25 17.00 5.84 9.33
C VAL A 25 15.88 6.79 8.92
N ARG A 26 14.70 6.65 9.52
CA ARG A 26 13.56 7.55 9.25
C ARG A 26 13.84 8.99 9.69
N LYS A 27 14.48 9.17 10.84
CA LYS A 27 14.94 10.48 11.30
C LYS A 27 15.95 11.07 10.30
N LEU A 28 16.97 10.30 9.90
CA LEU A 28 17.95 10.73 8.89
C LEU A 28 17.26 11.15 7.57
N HIS A 29 16.26 10.39 7.12
CA HIS A 29 15.49 10.76 5.93
C HIS A 29 14.74 12.08 6.13
N LYS A 30 14.12 12.29 7.29
CA LYS A 30 13.40 13.53 7.63
C LYS A 30 14.34 14.73 7.64
N ASP A 31 15.52 14.57 8.21
CA ASP A 31 16.52 15.65 8.36
C ASP A 31 17.16 16.04 6.99
N LEU A 32 17.43 15.06 6.14
CA LEU A 32 18.04 15.30 4.81
C LEU A 32 17.03 15.68 3.72
N GLY A 33 15.76 15.29 3.86
CA GLY A 33 14.78 15.31 2.80
C GLY A 33 15.04 14.27 1.70
N GLN A 34 14.02 13.98 0.89
CA GLN A 34 14.05 12.87 -0.08
C GLN A 34 15.20 12.95 -1.08
N LYS A 35 15.45 14.12 -1.67
CA LYS A 35 16.46 14.27 -2.73
C LYS A 35 17.90 13.96 -2.24
N LYS A 36 18.28 14.51 -1.08
CA LYS A 36 19.60 14.27 -0.49
C LYS A 36 19.72 12.83 0.03
N PHE A 37 18.66 12.31 0.64
CA PHE A 37 18.62 10.94 1.13
C PHE A 37 18.75 9.92 -0.01
N TYR A 38 18.07 10.12 -1.15
CA TYR A 38 18.19 9.25 -2.32
C TYR A 38 19.62 9.27 -2.88
N LYS A 39 20.27 10.44 -2.99
CA LYS A 39 21.69 10.52 -3.37
C LYS A 39 22.59 9.74 -2.41
N LYS A 40 22.33 9.82 -1.09
CA LYS A 40 23.06 9.07 -0.06
C LYS A 40 22.83 7.56 -0.21
N LEU A 41 21.62 7.11 -0.52
CA LEU A 41 21.30 5.71 -0.81
C LEU A 41 22.11 5.20 -2.01
N LEU A 42 22.16 5.94 -3.11
CA LEU A 42 22.89 5.53 -4.32
C LEU A 42 24.41 5.47 -4.11
N LYS A 43 24.98 6.26 -3.19
CA LYS A 43 26.39 6.15 -2.84
C LYS A 43 26.74 4.82 -2.18
N ILE A 44 25.82 4.24 -1.41
CA ILE A 44 26.05 2.96 -0.71
C ILE A 44 25.53 1.74 -1.46
N ASP A 45 24.61 1.96 -2.42
CA ASP A 45 23.99 0.91 -3.22
C ASP A 45 23.67 1.42 -4.63
N PRO A 46 24.68 1.58 -5.51
CA PRO A 46 24.52 2.17 -6.84
C PRO A 46 23.57 1.40 -7.77
N ILE A 47 23.43 0.09 -7.56
CA ILE A 47 22.59 -0.78 -8.41
C ILE A 47 21.08 -0.41 -8.34
N LEU A 48 20.69 0.44 -7.39
CA LEU A 48 19.31 0.88 -7.21
C LEU A 48 18.89 2.03 -8.15
N ILE A 49 19.82 2.62 -8.92
CA ILE A 49 19.58 3.84 -9.70
C ILE A 49 18.35 3.74 -10.64
N ASN A 50 18.17 2.62 -11.31
CA ASN A 50 17.05 2.38 -12.23
C ASN A 50 15.92 1.54 -11.60
N GLN A 51 16.04 1.17 -10.34
CA GLN A 51 15.11 0.27 -9.66
C GLN A 51 14.17 1.01 -8.70
N ILE A 52 14.61 2.14 -8.18
CA ILE A 52 13.84 2.96 -7.25
C ILE A 52 13.77 4.39 -7.81
N LYS A 53 12.55 4.89 -8.01
CA LYS A 53 12.37 6.30 -8.42
C LYS A 53 12.88 7.23 -7.33
N SER A 54 13.56 8.32 -7.73
CA SER A 54 14.12 9.32 -6.80
C SER A 54 13.07 9.97 -5.88
N THR A 55 11.80 9.93 -6.28
CA THR A 55 10.67 10.46 -5.50
C THR A 55 10.03 9.43 -4.56
N ASP A 56 10.42 8.14 -4.63
CA ASP A 56 9.84 7.09 -3.79
C ASP A 56 10.57 7.00 -2.44
N ALA A 57 10.09 7.78 -1.48
CA ALA A 57 10.64 7.83 -0.13
C ALA A 57 10.54 6.48 0.59
N GLN A 58 9.42 5.78 0.44
CA GLN A 58 9.19 4.53 1.17
C GLN A 58 10.16 3.43 0.74
N ARG A 59 10.34 3.25 -0.57
CA ARG A 59 11.30 2.28 -1.10
C ARG A 59 12.74 2.69 -0.83
N SER A 60 13.06 3.99 -0.91
CA SER A 60 14.39 4.51 -0.59
C SER A 60 14.78 4.23 0.87
N ILE A 61 13.88 4.54 1.82
CA ILE A 61 14.10 4.27 3.25
C ILE A 61 14.28 2.77 3.47
N ARG A 62 13.42 1.92 2.92
CA ARG A 62 13.52 0.47 3.09
C ARG A 62 14.80 -0.11 2.52
N ALA A 63 15.21 0.32 1.33
CA ALA A 63 16.46 -0.13 0.73
C ALA A 63 17.68 0.29 1.56
N TYR A 64 17.69 1.52 2.08
CA TYR A 64 18.72 2.01 2.96
C TYR A 64 18.80 1.23 4.27
N GLU A 65 17.63 0.96 4.92
CA GLU A 65 17.54 0.13 6.13
C GLU A 65 18.19 -1.25 5.90
N VAL A 66 17.80 -1.91 4.80
CA VAL A 66 18.29 -3.26 4.48
C VAL A 66 19.80 -3.24 4.20
N LYS A 67 20.26 -2.34 3.34
CA LYS A 67 21.70 -2.25 2.97
C LYS A 67 22.57 -1.96 4.17
N MET A 68 22.18 -1.02 5.01
CA MET A 68 22.97 -0.63 6.18
C MET A 68 23.00 -1.71 7.25
N PHE A 69 21.88 -2.41 7.46
CA PHE A 69 21.78 -3.44 8.50
C PHE A 69 22.42 -4.76 8.05
N THR A 70 22.14 -5.20 6.81
CA THR A 70 22.56 -6.52 6.32
C THR A 70 23.81 -6.51 5.47
N LYS A 71 24.35 -5.31 5.12
CA LYS A 71 25.45 -5.10 4.17
C LYS A 71 25.13 -5.59 2.73
N LYS A 72 23.99 -6.21 2.51
CA LYS A 72 23.54 -6.76 1.23
C LYS A 72 22.46 -5.87 0.62
N SER A 73 22.49 -5.64 -0.72
CA SER A 73 21.42 -4.90 -1.40
C SER A 73 20.08 -5.59 -1.28
N ILE A 74 19.00 -4.80 -1.21
CA ILE A 74 17.65 -5.33 -1.21
C ILE A 74 17.32 -6.12 -2.50
N LEU A 75 17.92 -5.76 -3.64
CA LEU A 75 17.75 -6.49 -4.90
C LEU A 75 18.31 -7.92 -4.80
N LYS A 76 19.50 -8.06 -4.21
CA LYS A 76 20.11 -9.38 -3.99
C LYS A 76 19.28 -10.27 -3.05
N TRP A 77 18.52 -9.67 -2.13
CA TRP A 77 17.56 -10.40 -1.32
C TRP A 77 16.37 -10.86 -2.15
N TYR A 78 15.88 -10.01 -3.07
CA TYR A 78 14.78 -10.38 -3.98
C TYR A 78 15.17 -11.51 -4.93
N GLU A 79 16.37 -11.49 -5.49
CA GLU A 79 16.88 -12.55 -6.36
C GLU A 79 16.95 -13.92 -5.67
N SER A 80 17.22 -13.93 -4.37
CA SER A 80 17.26 -15.16 -3.56
C SER A 80 15.89 -15.63 -3.06
N THR A 81 14.80 -14.91 -3.42
CA THR A 81 13.44 -15.27 -2.99
C THR A 81 12.95 -16.50 -3.75
N LYS A 82 12.43 -17.47 -3.00
CA LYS A 82 11.79 -18.68 -3.54
C LYS A 82 10.40 -18.82 -2.97
N SER A 83 9.44 -19.23 -3.79
CA SER A 83 8.12 -19.64 -3.30
C SER A 83 8.21 -20.99 -2.62
N ASP A 84 7.43 -21.17 -1.56
CA ASP A 84 7.24 -22.48 -0.92
C ASP A 84 6.37 -23.40 -1.79
N PHE A 85 5.74 -22.86 -2.84
CA PHE A 85 4.88 -23.59 -3.77
C PHE A 85 5.52 -23.70 -5.15
N LYS A 86 5.22 -24.77 -5.88
CA LYS A 86 5.61 -24.95 -7.28
C LYS A 86 4.62 -24.26 -8.21
N LYS A 87 5.06 -23.83 -9.38
CA LYS A 87 4.17 -23.18 -10.38
C LYS A 87 2.95 -24.03 -10.74
N LYS A 88 3.10 -25.37 -10.74
CA LYS A 88 2.03 -26.34 -11.03
C LYS A 88 0.97 -26.45 -9.93
N ASP A 89 1.27 -25.97 -8.71
CA ASP A 89 0.35 -26.03 -7.57
C ASP A 89 -0.72 -24.92 -7.65
N PHE A 90 -0.64 -24.06 -8.67
CA PHE A 90 -1.58 -22.94 -8.85
C PHE A 90 -2.37 -23.08 -10.14
N TYR A 91 -3.68 -22.98 -10.02
CA TYR A 91 -4.56 -22.67 -11.14
C TYR A 91 -4.87 -21.16 -11.11
N LYS A 92 -4.38 -20.41 -12.08
CA LYS A 92 -4.36 -18.94 -12.07
C LYS A 92 -5.48 -18.39 -12.92
N ILE A 93 -6.46 -17.73 -12.30
CA ILE A 93 -7.63 -17.16 -12.95
C ILE A 93 -7.73 -15.67 -12.60
N ILE A 94 -8.08 -14.85 -13.60
CA ILE A 94 -8.49 -13.45 -13.40
C ILE A 94 -9.96 -13.34 -13.77
N ILE A 95 -10.78 -12.90 -12.83
CA ILE A 95 -12.16 -12.57 -13.11
C ILE A 95 -12.20 -11.13 -13.61
N ASP A 96 -12.48 -10.95 -14.90
CA ASP A 96 -12.75 -9.63 -15.47
C ASP A 96 -14.21 -9.26 -15.22
N PHE A 97 -14.42 -8.09 -14.60
CA PHE A 97 -15.74 -7.61 -14.28
C PHE A 97 -16.02 -6.31 -15.04
N PRO A 98 -17.17 -6.20 -15.78
CA PRO A 98 -17.48 -5.04 -16.59
C PRO A 98 -17.38 -3.74 -15.79
N ARG A 99 -16.57 -2.80 -16.28
CA ARG A 99 -16.24 -1.57 -15.54
C ARG A 99 -17.46 -0.78 -15.10
N GLN A 100 -18.46 -0.66 -15.98
CA GLN A 100 -19.68 0.10 -15.68
C GLN A 100 -20.44 -0.54 -14.50
N LYS A 101 -20.65 -1.85 -14.54
CA LYS A 101 -21.28 -2.59 -13.45
C LYS A 101 -20.51 -2.50 -12.14
N LEU A 102 -19.17 -2.48 -12.21
CA LEU A 102 -18.33 -2.27 -11.03
C LEU A 102 -18.55 -0.89 -10.41
N ILE A 103 -18.65 0.16 -11.23
CA ILE A 103 -18.91 1.53 -10.77
C ILE A 103 -20.27 1.62 -10.07
N GLU A 104 -21.31 1.04 -10.65
CA GLU A 104 -22.65 0.98 -10.07
C GLU A 104 -22.66 0.29 -8.71
N ARG A 105 -21.99 -0.88 -8.61
CA ARG A 105 -21.83 -1.60 -7.33
C ARG A 105 -21.06 -0.81 -6.29
N ILE A 106 -20.00 -0.10 -6.69
CA ILE A 106 -19.25 0.75 -5.78
C ILE A 106 -20.11 1.88 -5.24
N ASN A 107 -20.88 2.54 -6.10
CA ASN A 107 -21.78 3.63 -5.70
C ASN A 107 -22.85 3.13 -4.72
N ALA A 108 -23.56 2.07 -5.08
CA ALA A 108 -24.59 1.47 -4.22
C ALA A 108 -24.00 1.03 -2.86
N ARG A 109 -22.85 0.36 -2.87
CA ARG A 109 -22.16 -0.07 -1.64
C ARG A 109 -21.76 1.11 -0.76
N SER A 110 -21.30 2.22 -1.33
CA SER A 110 -20.88 3.39 -0.55
C SER A 110 -22.06 4.00 0.21
N ILE A 111 -23.24 4.07 -0.41
CA ILE A 111 -24.47 4.53 0.25
C ILE A 111 -24.89 3.53 1.33
N GLN A 112 -25.01 2.25 0.98
CA GLN A 112 -25.45 1.19 1.89
C GLN A 112 -24.55 1.08 3.13
N MET A 113 -23.23 1.25 2.98
CA MET A 113 -22.27 1.23 4.07
C MET A 113 -22.56 2.33 5.10
N LEU A 114 -22.87 3.54 4.65
CA LEU A 114 -23.21 4.66 5.52
C LEU A 114 -24.55 4.47 6.24
N GLU A 115 -25.48 3.72 5.63
CA GLU A 115 -26.77 3.36 6.24
C GLU A 115 -26.63 2.22 7.25
N LYS A 116 -25.74 1.26 6.97
CA LYS A 116 -25.56 0.04 7.78
C LYS A 116 -24.51 0.16 8.89
N GLY A 117 -24.23 1.37 9.36
CA GLY A 117 -23.48 1.56 10.60
C GLY A 117 -22.04 2.02 10.48
N ALA A 118 -21.50 2.26 9.28
CA ALA A 118 -20.12 2.74 9.11
C ALA A 118 -19.85 4.07 9.86
N ILE A 119 -20.87 4.93 10.01
CA ILE A 119 -20.74 6.18 10.78
C ILE A 119 -20.49 5.87 12.25
N SER A 120 -21.23 4.94 12.84
CA SER A 120 -21.07 4.52 14.24
C SER A 120 -19.73 3.81 14.46
N GLU A 121 -19.32 2.96 13.51
CA GLU A 121 -18.01 2.29 13.54
C GLU A 121 -16.86 3.29 13.55
N VAL A 122 -16.86 4.26 12.65
CA VAL A 122 -15.81 5.29 12.60
C VAL A 122 -15.86 6.18 13.85
N LYS A 123 -17.05 6.54 14.35
CA LYS A 123 -17.19 7.29 15.61
C LYS A 123 -16.53 6.55 16.77
N ASN A 124 -16.73 5.24 16.89
CA ASN A 124 -16.08 4.43 17.93
C ASN A 124 -14.58 4.28 17.68
N PHE A 125 -14.17 4.06 16.44
CA PHE A 125 -12.75 4.02 16.04
C PHE A 125 -12.00 5.31 16.44
N LEU A 126 -12.59 6.47 16.23
CA LEU A 126 -11.98 7.76 16.58
C LEU A 126 -11.75 7.93 18.10
N LYS A 127 -12.57 7.29 18.96
CA LYS A 127 -12.36 7.28 20.41
C LYS A 127 -11.08 6.57 20.83
N LEU A 128 -10.57 5.62 20.02
CA LEU A 128 -9.34 4.88 20.30
C LEU A 128 -8.06 5.73 20.14
N LYS A 129 -8.17 6.96 19.65
CA LYS A 129 -7.07 7.94 19.49
C LYS A 129 -5.84 7.36 18.76
N ILE A 130 -6.06 6.43 17.81
CA ILE A 130 -4.99 5.80 17.04
C ILE A 130 -4.30 6.84 16.17
N SER A 131 -2.98 6.78 16.12
CA SER A 131 -2.15 7.73 15.36
C SER A 131 -2.51 7.73 13.85
N LYS A 132 -2.52 8.93 13.25
CA LYS A 132 -2.89 9.15 11.84
C LYS A 132 -1.96 8.47 10.83
N ASP A 133 -0.73 8.12 11.22
CA ASP A 133 0.24 7.42 10.37
C ASP A 133 -0.08 5.93 10.21
N LYS A 134 -0.88 5.34 11.09
CA LYS A 134 -1.28 3.93 11.03
C LYS A 134 -2.16 3.66 9.81
N SER A 135 -1.98 2.48 9.20
CA SER A 135 -2.69 2.09 7.97
C SER A 135 -4.21 2.12 8.13
N ILE A 136 -4.73 1.72 9.29
CA ILE A 136 -6.16 1.72 9.58
C ILE A 136 -6.76 3.13 9.57
N SER A 137 -6.01 4.14 10.02
CA SER A 137 -6.45 5.55 10.01
C SER A 137 -6.56 6.12 8.59
N LYS A 138 -6.00 5.42 7.59
CA LYS A 138 -6.01 5.80 6.16
C LYS A 138 -7.00 4.98 5.36
N ALA A 139 -7.82 4.13 6.00
CA ALA A 139 -8.84 3.36 5.32
C ALA A 139 -9.86 4.29 4.64
N ILE A 140 -10.29 3.92 3.41
CA ILE A 140 -11.31 4.69 2.67
C ILE A 140 -12.60 4.72 3.50
N GLY A 141 -13.14 5.91 3.68
CA GLY A 141 -14.32 6.17 4.51
C GLY A 141 -14.00 6.79 5.87
N VAL A 142 -12.86 6.50 6.48
CA VAL A 142 -12.54 7.04 7.82
C VAL A 142 -12.44 8.57 7.81
N TYR A 143 -11.72 9.12 6.84
CA TYR A 143 -11.56 10.57 6.74
C TYR A 143 -12.89 11.26 6.34
N GLU A 144 -13.59 10.72 5.36
CA GLU A 144 -14.85 11.25 4.86
C GLU A 144 -15.93 11.26 5.94
N ILE A 145 -16.07 10.16 6.68
CA ILE A 145 -17.02 10.07 7.79
C ILE A 145 -16.63 11.01 8.93
N LYS A 146 -15.34 11.22 9.17
CA LYS A 146 -14.89 12.22 10.14
C LYS A 146 -15.30 13.63 9.74
N GLU A 147 -15.20 14.00 8.44
CA GLU A 147 -15.71 15.29 7.93
C GLU A 147 -17.21 15.44 8.24
N TYR A 148 -18.00 14.39 8.00
CA TYR A 148 -19.42 14.38 8.32
C TYR A 148 -19.70 14.53 9.82
N LEU A 149 -19.00 13.79 10.68
CA LEU A 149 -19.13 13.89 12.13
C LEU A 149 -18.78 15.29 12.67
N ASN A 150 -17.88 15.98 12.00
CA ASN A 150 -17.48 17.36 12.33
C ASN A 150 -18.38 18.40 11.62
N LYS A 151 -19.49 18.01 10.99
CA LYS A 151 -20.42 18.88 10.26
C LYS A 151 -19.77 19.69 9.11
N LEU A 152 -18.66 19.18 8.56
CA LEU A 152 -17.94 19.80 7.42
C LEU A 152 -18.44 19.31 6.06
N ALA A 153 -19.28 18.28 6.03
CA ALA A 153 -19.86 17.71 4.83
C ALA A 153 -21.19 17.03 5.16
N VAL A 154 -22.10 16.91 4.16
CA VAL A 154 -23.33 16.16 4.28
C VAL A 154 -23.16 14.71 3.82
N LYS A 155 -24.12 13.82 4.18
CA LYS A 155 -24.02 12.38 3.95
C LYS A 155 -23.82 12.02 2.47
N ASP A 156 -24.51 12.68 1.55
CA ASP A 156 -24.39 12.42 0.11
C ASP A 156 -23.02 12.81 -0.44
N GLN A 157 -22.47 13.93 0.03
CA GLN A 157 -21.12 14.36 -0.35
C GLN A 157 -20.05 13.35 0.06
N ILE A 158 -20.13 12.82 1.30
CA ILE A 158 -19.16 11.80 1.75
C ILE A 158 -19.34 10.48 1.03
N ALA A 159 -20.58 10.07 0.69
CA ALA A 159 -20.84 8.89 -0.15
C ALA A 159 -20.16 9.02 -1.52
N GLY A 160 -20.29 10.18 -2.15
CA GLY A 160 -19.62 10.50 -3.42
C GLY A 160 -18.09 10.44 -3.30
N LYS A 161 -17.51 11.06 -2.26
CA LYS A 161 -16.04 11.02 -2.01
C LYS A 161 -15.54 9.58 -1.79
N ILE A 162 -16.25 8.78 -1.01
CA ILE A 162 -15.94 7.36 -0.77
C ILE A 162 -15.98 6.57 -2.08
N SER A 163 -17.02 6.77 -2.90
CA SER A 163 -17.18 6.14 -4.21
C SER A 163 -16.01 6.48 -5.15
N ILE A 164 -15.61 7.75 -5.24
CA ILE A 164 -14.47 8.19 -6.06
C ILE A 164 -13.18 7.51 -5.61
N LYS A 165 -12.87 7.51 -4.32
CA LYS A 165 -11.66 6.87 -3.79
C LYS A 165 -11.66 5.37 -4.01
N THR A 166 -12.81 4.72 -3.87
CA THR A 166 -12.97 3.28 -4.11
C THR A 166 -12.78 2.95 -5.59
N ARG A 167 -13.33 3.75 -6.52
CA ARG A 167 -13.09 3.59 -7.96
C ARG A 167 -11.62 3.76 -8.33
N GLN A 168 -10.95 4.75 -7.75
CA GLN A 168 -9.50 4.93 -7.94
C GLN A 168 -8.70 3.74 -7.41
N TYR A 169 -9.11 3.18 -6.28
CA TYR A 169 -8.49 1.98 -5.72
C TYR A 169 -8.68 0.77 -6.65
N ALA A 170 -9.90 0.54 -7.13
CA ALA A 170 -10.20 -0.52 -8.09
C ALA A 170 -9.38 -0.36 -9.39
N LYS A 171 -9.28 0.86 -9.94
CA LYS A 171 -8.45 1.13 -11.12
C LYS A 171 -6.98 0.73 -10.87
N ARG A 172 -6.42 1.07 -9.70
CA ARG A 172 -5.04 0.66 -9.36
C ARG A 172 -4.88 -0.86 -9.28
N GLN A 173 -5.89 -1.59 -8.79
CA GLN A 173 -5.86 -3.06 -8.77
C GLN A 173 -5.85 -3.65 -10.17
N VAL A 174 -6.72 -3.17 -11.07
CA VAL A 174 -6.75 -3.61 -12.47
C VAL A 174 -5.42 -3.32 -13.17
N THR A 175 -4.88 -2.11 -13.01
CA THR A 175 -3.57 -1.76 -13.59
C THR A 175 -2.47 -2.66 -13.07
N TRP A 176 -2.47 -2.96 -11.77
CA TRP A 176 -1.51 -3.86 -11.16
C TRP A 176 -1.65 -5.28 -11.70
N ALA A 177 -2.86 -5.80 -11.81
CA ALA A 177 -3.13 -7.14 -12.34
C ALA A 177 -2.64 -7.28 -13.78
N ARG A 178 -2.92 -6.31 -14.65
CA ARG A 178 -2.43 -6.29 -16.04
C ARG A 178 -0.91 -6.35 -16.14
N GLY A 179 -0.19 -5.67 -15.23
CA GLY A 179 1.28 -5.67 -15.24
C GLY A 179 1.94 -6.89 -14.57
N HIS A 180 1.23 -7.64 -13.73
CA HIS A 180 1.84 -8.70 -12.90
C HIS A 180 1.18 -10.07 -13.04
N MET A 181 0.05 -10.14 -13.72
CA MET A 181 -0.73 -11.36 -13.91
C MET A 181 -0.90 -11.69 -15.39
N ALA A 182 0.04 -11.26 -16.23
CA ALA A 182 0.07 -11.66 -17.63
C ALA A 182 0.17 -13.20 -17.74
N GLY A 183 -0.68 -13.80 -18.59
CA GLY A 183 -0.75 -15.26 -18.76
C GLY A 183 -1.63 -15.99 -17.72
N TRP A 184 -2.33 -15.29 -16.83
CA TRP A 184 -3.43 -15.87 -16.07
C TRP A 184 -4.66 -16.00 -16.98
N LYS A 185 -5.43 -17.08 -16.82
CA LYS A 185 -6.68 -17.31 -17.57
C LYS A 185 -7.82 -16.44 -17.02
#